data_70c4cb01e2d1025b002587b04a7140d0
#
_entry.id   70c4cb01e2d1025b002587b04a7140d0
#
_cell.length_a   1.000
_cell.length_b   1.000
_cell.length_c   1.000
_cell.angle_alpha   90.00
_cell.angle_beta   90.00
_cell.angle_gamma   90.00
#
_symmetry.space_group_name_H-M   'P 1'
#
loop_
_entity.id
_entity.type
_entity.pdbx_description
1 polymer ?
#
loop_
_entity_poly.entity_id
_entity_poly.type
_entity_poly.pdbx_seq_one_letter_code
_entity_poly.pdbx_strand_id
1 'polypeptide(L)'
;MQDGITTSYTYDALGQLIRVVDGQEGATWEYTYDQGGNILSKKKYALGVASGTVSESKNFTYGNANWRDQLTAVNGVGITYDAIGNPLNDGTWTYTWQNGRQLKKMQKSGETVEFIYNENGLRVQKTATSTGVTKYTLHGKNIVHMTQGSNELHFFYVAQNKPAVVVYNGTPYSYVKNLQGDIVAILDSNKNVVIRYHA
;
A
#
# COMPACT_ATOMS: atom_id res chain seq x y z
N MET A 1 -9.50 -24.23 -1.16
CA MET A 1 -8.13 -24.72 -0.95
C MET A 1 -7.34 -24.36 -2.19
N GLN A 2 -6.26 -23.58 -2.06
CA GLN A 2 -5.37 -23.27 -3.19
C GLN A 2 -4.45 -24.47 -3.36
N ASP A 3 -4.44 -25.02 -4.54
CA ASP A 3 -3.71 -26.24 -4.91
C ASP A 3 -2.19 -26.08 -4.69
N GLY A 4 -1.70 -26.55 -3.54
CA GLY A 4 -0.26 -26.81 -3.34
C GLY A 4 0.70 -25.60 -3.33
N ILE A 5 0.21 -24.38 -3.52
CA ILE A 5 1.04 -23.16 -3.49
C ILE A 5 1.21 -22.73 -2.03
N THR A 6 2.45 -22.75 -1.56
CA THR A 6 2.79 -22.37 -0.17
C THR A 6 3.62 -21.11 -0.15
N THR A 7 3.42 -20.29 0.88
CA THR A 7 4.30 -19.19 1.25
C THR A 7 4.93 -19.53 2.62
N SER A 8 6.25 -19.43 2.72
CA SER A 8 6.98 -19.65 3.97
C SER A 8 7.76 -18.42 4.38
N TYR A 9 7.85 -18.23 5.70
CA TYR A 9 8.47 -17.07 6.32
C TYR A 9 9.60 -17.53 7.25
N THR A 10 10.72 -16.82 7.22
CA THR A 10 11.85 -17.06 8.13
C THR A 10 12.15 -15.80 8.89
N TYR A 11 12.36 -15.94 10.19
CA TYR A 11 12.63 -14.83 11.10
C TYR A 11 14.00 -15.03 11.76
N ASP A 12 14.65 -13.95 12.14
CA ASP A 12 15.86 -13.98 12.95
C ASP A 12 15.55 -14.17 14.46
N ALA A 13 16.58 -14.15 15.28
CA ALA A 13 16.46 -14.31 16.73
C ALA A 13 15.73 -13.13 17.42
N LEU A 14 15.59 -11.98 16.75
CA LEU A 14 14.86 -10.80 17.20
C LEU A 14 13.41 -10.78 16.72
N GLY A 15 12.98 -11.80 15.96
CA GLY A 15 11.64 -11.87 15.37
C GLY A 15 11.47 -11.02 14.10
N GLN A 16 12.56 -10.54 13.49
CA GLN A 16 12.51 -9.78 12.25
C GLN A 16 12.40 -10.72 11.06
N LEU A 17 11.53 -10.42 10.10
CA LEU A 17 11.32 -11.20 8.90
C LEU A 17 12.53 -11.06 7.96
N ILE A 18 13.36 -12.08 7.85
CA ILE A 18 14.56 -12.05 7.02
C ILE A 18 14.37 -12.69 5.65
N ARG A 19 13.34 -13.55 5.49
CA ARG A 19 13.10 -14.23 4.20
C ARG A 19 11.64 -14.62 4.03
N VAL A 20 11.14 -14.46 2.79
CA VAL A 20 9.85 -14.99 2.34
C VAL A 20 10.09 -15.82 1.09
N VAL A 21 9.64 -17.07 1.08
CA VAL A 21 9.56 -17.89 -0.14
C VAL A 21 8.10 -17.89 -0.55
N ASP A 22 7.76 -17.13 -1.58
CA ASP A 22 6.39 -16.94 -2.04
C ASP A 22 6.13 -17.77 -3.28
N GLY A 23 5.48 -18.92 -3.09
CA GLY A 23 5.10 -19.79 -4.19
C GLY A 23 4.06 -19.18 -5.12
N GLN A 24 3.25 -18.23 -4.65
CA GLN A 24 2.24 -17.56 -5.45
C GLN A 24 2.84 -16.51 -6.39
N GLU A 25 3.82 -15.75 -5.90
CA GLU A 25 4.58 -14.79 -6.71
C GLU A 25 5.69 -15.48 -7.54
N GLY A 26 6.05 -16.72 -7.22
CA GLY A 26 7.16 -17.44 -7.83
C GLY A 26 8.52 -16.82 -7.49
N ALA A 27 8.67 -16.26 -6.29
CA ALA A 27 9.84 -15.50 -5.91
C ALA A 27 10.28 -15.77 -4.47
N THR A 28 11.53 -15.43 -4.17
CA THR A 28 12.08 -15.36 -2.82
C THR A 28 12.50 -13.93 -2.54
N TRP A 29 12.06 -13.40 -1.40
CA TRP A 29 12.46 -12.11 -0.89
C TRP A 29 13.37 -12.24 0.30
N GLU A 30 14.42 -11.42 0.36
CA GLU A 30 15.32 -11.32 1.52
C GLU A 30 15.40 -9.89 2.01
N TYR A 31 15.49 -9.76 3.34
CA TYR A 31 15.54 -8.50 4.06
C TYR A 31 16.75 -8.45 4.97
N THR A 32 17.37 -7.29 5.08
CA THR A 32 18.41 -7.01 6.07
C THR A 32 18.02 -5.78 6.88
N TYR A 33 18.48 -5.73 8.11
CA TYR A 33 18.11 -4.70 9.07
C TYR A 33 19.34 -4.07 9.72
N ASP A 34 19.20 -2.87 10.23
CA ASP A 34 20.15 -2.28 11.16
C ASP A 34 19.86 -2.75 12.60
N GLN A 35 20.66 -2.27 13.57
CA GLN A 35 20.48 -2.61 14.98
C GLN A 35 19.20 -2.02 15.60
N GLY A 36 18.60 -1.00 14.98
CA GLY A 36 17.33 -0.39 15.38
C GLY A 36 16.09 -1.08 14.82
N GLY A 37 16.28 -2.06 13.92
CA GLY A 37 15.19 -2.76 13.25
C GLY A 37 14.72 -2.09 11.95
N ASN A 38 15.43 -1.07 11.46
CA ASN A 38 15.12 -0.45 10.17
C ASN A 38 15.58 -1.35 9.03
N ILE A 39 14.76 -1.52 7.99
CA ILE A 39 15.10 -2.32 6.80
C ILE A 39 16.22 -1.61 6.02
N LEU A 40 17.38 -2.25 5.87
CA LEU A 40 18.50 -1.75 5.07
C LEU A 40 18.41 -2.19 3.61
N SER A 41 17.92 -3.41 3.36
CA SER A 41 17.74 -3.89 2.00
C SER A 41 16.56 -4.84 1.86
N LYS A 42 15.94 -4.83 0.67
CA LYS A 42 14.98 -5.83 0.19
C LYS A 42 15.46 -6.32 -1.17
N LYS A 43 15.65 -7.65 -1.32
CA LYS A 43 16.14 -8.27 -2.55
C LYS A 43 15.20 -9.38 -3.00
N LYS A 44 14.96 -9.45 -4.32
CA LYS A 44 14.16 -10.50 -4.96
C LYS A 44 15.04 -11.46 -5.72
N TYR A 45 14.79 -12.75 -5.54
CA TYR A 45 15.46 -13.87 -6.21
C TYR A 45 14.42 -14.78 -6.86
N ALA A 46 14.86 -15.74 -7.67
CA ALA A 46 14.04 -16.83 -8.14
C ALA A 46 13.48 -17.66 -6.96
N LEU A 47 12.34 -18.31 -7.16
CA LEU A 47 11.68 -19.10 -6.12
C LEU A 47 12.60 -20.15 -5.50
N GLY A 48 12.65 -20.19 -4.17
CA GLY A 48 13.47 -21.10 -3.39
C GLY A 48 14.96 -20.77 -3.34
N VAL A 49 15.43 -19.77 -4.09
CA VAL A 49 16.84 -19.36 -4.16
C VAL A 49 17.13 -18.30 -3.10
N ALA A 50 18.24 -18.42 -2.38
CA ALA A 50 18.70 -17.48 -1.34
C ALA A 50 19.99 -16.73 -1.74
N SER A 51 20.54 -17.00 -2.93
CA SER A 51 21.77 -16.36 -3.42
C SER A 51 21.82 -16.45 -4.94
N GLY A 52 22.68 -15.65 -5.56
CA GLY A 52 22.84 -15.64 -7.02
C GLY A 52 22.28 -14.38 -7.65
N THR A 53 21.62 -14.50 -8.81
CA THR A 53 21.12 -13.33 -9.55
C THR A 53 19.94 -12.68 -8.83
N VAL A 54 20.13 -11.42 -8.45
CA VAL A 54 19.08 -10.55 -7.88
C VAL A 54 18.27 -9.99 -9.03
N SER A 55 16.96 -10.25 -9.04
CA SER A 55 16.04 -9.71 -10.07
C SER A 55 15.53 -8.30 -9.72
N GLU A 56 15.43 -7.98 -8.43
CA GLU A 56 15.06 -6.66 -7.93
C GLU A 56 15.82 -6.38 -6.62
N SER A 57 16.29 -5.16 -6.44
CA SER A 57 16.92 -4.73 -5.19
C SER A 57 16.47 -3.33 -4.82
N LYS A 58 16.16 -3.13 -3.52
CA LYS A 58 15.96 -1.82 -2.91
C LYS A 58 16.89 -1.69 -1.71
N ASN A 59 17.64 -0.60 -1.67
CA ASN A 59 18.51 -0.24 -0.54
C ASN A 59 17.94 1.02 0.12
N PHE A 60 17.91 1.02 1.45
CA PHE A 60 17.34 2.08 2.27
C PHE A 60 18.43 2.70 3.11
N THR A 61 18.44 4.02 3.22
CA THR A 61 19.45 4.78 3.98
C THR A 61 18.76 5.63 5.04
N TYR A 62 19.30 5.61 6.27
CA TYR A 62 18.84 6.35 7.43
C TYR A 62 19.99 7.25 7.92
N GLY A 63 20.15 8.42 7.28
CA GLY A 63 21.30 9.29 7.46
C GLY A 63 21.06 10.48 8.42
N ASN A 64 19.88 10.58 9.06
CA ASN A 64 19.58 11.67 9.97
C ASN A 64 20.11 11.36 11.38
N ALA A 65 21.13 12.09 11.83
CA ALA A 65 21.74 11.89 13.15
C ALA A 65 20.79 12.18 14.33
N ASN A 66 19.82 13.08 14.14
CA ASN A 66 18.86 13.48 15.16
C ASN A 66 17.59 12.62 15.16
N TRP A 67 17.31 11.95 14.02
CA TRP A 67 16.17 11.05 13.86
C TRP A 67 16.62 9.81 13.10
N ARG A 68 17.18 8.87 13.82
CA ARG A 68 17.88 7.71 13.24
C ARG A 68 16.97 6.78 12.44
N ASP A 69 15.67 6.77 12.72
CA ASP A 69 14.68 5.94 11.98
C ASP A 69 14.07 6.68 10.80
N GLN A 70 14.52 7.91 10.50
CA GLN A 70 14.05 8.63 9.33
C GLN A 70 14.72 8.12 8.06
N LEU A 71 13.95 7.56 7.16
CA LEU A 71 14.43 7.14 5.84
C LEU A 71 14.87 8.35 5.03
N THR A 72 16.16 8.45 4.71
CA THR A 72 16.74 9.60 4.01
C THR A 72 17.03 9.35 2.54
N ALA A 73 17.12 8.08 2.11
CA ALA A 73 17.23 7.76 0.69
C ALA A 73 16.76 6.33 0.38
N VAL A 74 16.32 6.11 -0.88
CA VAL A 74 16.04 4.80 -1.46
C VAL A 74 16.88 4.65 -2.72
N ASN A 75 17.69 3.60 -2.82
CA ASN A 75 18.63 3.38 -3.95
C ASN A 75 19.50 4.61 -4.25
N GLY A 76 19.93 5.34 -3.21
CA GLY A 76 20.73 6.57 -3.35
C GLY A 76 19.94 7.81 -3.75
N VAL A 77 18.64 7.71 -4.03
CA VAL A 77 17.77 8.86 -4.29
C VAL A 77 17.30 9.45 -2.96
N GLY A 78 17.69 10.70 -2.70
CA GLY A 78 17.42 11.39 -1.44
C GLY A 78 15.95 11.74 -1.25
N ILE A 79 15.50 11.69 0.01
CA ILE A 79 14.18 12.14 0.45
C ILE A 79 14.37 13.38 1.34
N THR A 80 13.63 14.45 1.03
CA THR A 80 13.63 15.66 1.87
C THR A 80 12.35 15.75 2.68
N TYR A 81 12.43 16.40 3.85
CA TYR A 81 11.33 16.48 4.81
C TYR A 81 11.13 17.91 5.31
N ASP A 82 9.92 18.22 5.76
CA ASP A 82 9.68 19.41 6.58
C ASP A 82 10.11 19.19 8.04
N ALA A 83 9.98 20.23 8.87
CA ALA A 83 10.42 20.21 10.28
C ALA A 83 9.63 19.21 11.16
N ILE A 84 8.46 18.75 10.74
CA ILE A 84 7.64 17.77 11.47
C ILE A 84 7.68 16.36 10.86
N GLY A 85 8.56 16.15 9.85
CA GLY A 85 8.82 14.85 9.24
C GLY A 85 7.87 14.46 8.12
N ASN A 86 7.15 15.39 7.50
CA ASN A 86 6.42 15.10 6.27
C ASN A 86 7.39 15.11 5.08
N PRO A 87 7.38 14.11 4.18
CA PRO A 87 8.21 14.14 2.98
C PRO A 87 7.81 15.30 2.07
N LEU A 88 8.80 16.05 1.58
CA LEU A 88 8.62 17.12 0.60
C LEU A 88 8.95 16.67 -0.80
N ASN A 89 9.95 15.77 -0.94
CA ASN A 89 10.39 15.22 -2.21
C ASN A 89 11.03 13.85 -1.97
N ASP A 90 10.75 12.87 -2.81
CA ASP A 90 11.34 11.51 -2.76
C ASP A 90 12.15 11.16 -4.03
N GLY A 91 12.45 12.18 -4.86
CA GLY A 91 13.12 12.03 -6.14
C GLY A 91 12.17 11.74 -7.31
N THR A 92 10.94 11.33 -7.05
CA THR A 92 9.90 11.09 -8.06
C THR A 92 8.75 12.07 -7.91
N TRP A 93 8.28 12.25 -6.69
CA TRP A 93 7.16 13.11 -6.35
C TRP A 93 7.59 14.27 -5.47
N THR A 94 6.96 15.42 -5.66
CA THR A 94 6.95 16.53 -4.71
C THR A 94 5.61 16.57 -3.99
N TYR A 95 5.64 16.89 -2.69
CA TYR A 95 4.49 16.83 -1.81
C TYR A 95 4.21 18.19 -1.18
N THR A 96 2.94 18.55 -1.05
CA THR A 96 2.48 19.74 -0.34
C THR A 96 1.53 19.29 0.77
N TRP A 97 1.77 19.77 1.97
CA TRP A 97 1.02 19.44 3.16
C TRP A 97 0.19 20.62 3.66
N GLN A 98 -0.87 20.34 4.39
CA GLN A 98 -1.71 21.31 5.08
C GLN A 98 -2.14 20.77 6.44
N ASN A 99 -2.54 21.64 7.36
CA ASN A 99 -3.04 21.26 8.70
C ASN A 99 -2.13 20.25 9.41
N GLY A 100 -0.80 20.45 9.29
CA GLY A 100 0.22 19.59 9.84
C GLY A 100 0.52 18.38 8.96
N ARG A 101 -0.29 17.33 8.99
CA ARG A 101 -0.01 16.04 8.33
C ARG A 101 -1.05 15.62 7.28
N GLN A 102 -1.86 16.54 6.79
CA GLN A 102 -2.78 16.25 5.69
C GLN A 102 -2.08 16.51 4.35
N LEU A 103 -1.94 15.48 3.53
CA LEU A 103 -1.39 15.62 2.18
C LEU A 103 -2.38 16.37 1.30
N LYS A 104 -2.04 17.62 0.96
CA LYS A 104 -2.86 18.48 0.10
C LYS A 104 -2.69 18.14 -1.36
N LYS A 105 -1.43 17.95 -1.78
CA LYS A 105 -1.09 17.73 -3.19
C LYS A 105 0.19 16.91 -3.30
N MET A 106 0.25 16.07 -4.34
CA MET A 106 1.49 15.48 -4.83
C MET A 106 1.58 15.64 -6.33
N GLN A 107 2.80 15.86 -6.85
CA GLN A 107 3.00 16.05 -8.28
C GLN A 107 4.34 15.49 -8.76
N LYS A 108 4.33 15.01 -10.00
CA LYS A 108 5.51 14.63 -10.78
C LYS A 108 5.31 15.06 -12.24
N SER A 109 6.28 14.82 -13.11
CA SER A 109 6.13 15.13 -14.54
C SER A 109 4.86 14.47 -15.10
N GLY A 110 3.98 15.27 -15.70
CA GLY A 110 2.72 14.83 -16.34
C GLY A 110 1.59 14.42 -15.38
N GLU A 111 1.79 14.41 -14.06
CA GLU A 111 0.76 13.98 -13.10
C GLU A 111 0.70 14.90 -11.89
N THR A 112 -0.49 15.35 -11.57
CA THR A 112 -0.82 16.06 -10.32
C THR A 112 -1.98 15.35 -9.65
N VAL A 113 -1.87 15.12 -8.35
CA VAL A 113 -2.94 14.56 -7.51
C VAL A 113 -3.22 15.52 -6.36
N GLU A 114 -4.46 15.95 -6.21
CA GLU A 114 -4.92 16.85 -5.14
C GLU A 114 -5.96 16.16 -4.28
N PHE A 115 -6.01 16.53 -2.99
CA PHE A 115 -6.88 15.91 -2.01
C PHE A 115 -7.68 16.98 -1.25
N ILE A 116 -8.97 16.68 -1.01
CA ILE A 116 -9.85 17.50 -0.17
C ILE A 116 -10.30 16.64 1.01
N TYR A 117 -10.34 17.27 2.17
CA TYR A 117 -10.72 16.67 3.44
C TYR A 117 -11.93 17.40 4.03
N ASN A 118 -12.74 16.67 4.78
CA ASN A 118 -13.81 17.27 5.60
C ASN A 118 -13.24 17.85 6.91
N GLU A 119 -14.10 18.41 7.73
CA GLU A 119 -13.79 19.00 9.04
C GLU A 119 -13.16 18.00 10.03
N ASN A 120 -13.45 16.70 9.87
CA ASN A 120 -12.91 15.63 10.69
C ASN A 120 -11.56 15.09 10.17
N GLY A 121 -10.98 15.73 9.15
CA GLY A 121 -9.72 15.32 8.55
C GLY A 121 -9.79 14.06 7.68
N LEU A 122 -11.00 13.60 7.32
CA LEU A 122 -11.19 12.45 6.43
C LEU A 122 -11.25 12.91 4.98
N ARG A 123 -10.55 12.21 4.09
CA ARG A 123 -10.53 12.52 2.67
C ARG A 123 -11.90 12.29 2.04
N VAL A 124 -12.42 13.31 1.35
CA VAL A 124 -13.71 13.29 0.66
C VAL A 124 -13.59 13.46 -0.85
N GLN A 125 -12.41 13.88 -1.34
CA GLN A 125 -12.13 13.94 -2.78
C GLN A 125 -10.65 13.73 -3.09
N LYS A 126 -10.40 13.08 -4.21
CA LYS A 126 -9.11 13.02 -4.90
C LYS A 126 -9.32 13.52 -6.33
N THR A 127 -8.46 14.42 -6.81
CA THR A 127 -8.42 14.83 -8.22
C THR A 127 -7.05 14.48 -8.77
N ALA A 128 -6.99 13.69 -9.83
CA ALA A 128 -5.76 13.29 -10.50
C ALA A 128 -5.81 13.66 -11.99
N THR A 129 -4.69 14.14 -12.55
CA THR A 129 -4.60 14.48 -13.97
C THR A 129 -4.97 13.30 -14.85
N SER A 130 -4.49 12.10 -14.51
CA SER A 130 -4.69 10.89 -15.29
C SER A 130 -6.08 10.26 -15.18
N THR A 131 -6.76 10.40 -14.02
CA THR A 131 -8.00 9.65 -13.73
C THR A 131 -9.19 10.55 -13.38
N GLY A 132 -9.01 11.88 -13.37
CA GLY A 132 -10.05 12.83 -13.04
C GLY A 132 -10.42 12.86 -11.55
N VAL A 133 -11.65 13.24 -11.27
CA VAL A 133 -12.17 13.43 -9.91
C VAL A 133 -12.76 12.14 -9.37
N THR A 134 -12.30 11.75 -8.18
CA THR A 134 -12.91 10.70 -7.35
C THR A 134 -13.52 11.35 -6.12
N LYS A 135 -14.80 11.11 -5.83
CA LYS A 135 -15.50 11.59 -4.64
C LYS A 135 -15.84 10.44 -3.71
N TYR A 136 -15.78 10.68 -2.41
CA TYR A 136 -16.08 9.70 -1.37
C TYR A 136 -17.20 10.23 -0.47
N THR A 137 -18.25 9.43 -0.29
CA THR A 137 -19.28 9.66 0.72
C THR A 137 -18.96 8.76 1.92
N LEU A 138 -18.96 9.35 3.11
CA LEU A 138 -18.58 8.68 4.34
C LEU A 138 -19.80 8.50 5.27
N HIS A 139 -19.83 7.37 5.97
CA HIS A 139 -20.65 7.16 7.17
C HIS A 139 -19.68 6.89 8.34
N GLY A 140 -19.54 7.87 9.24
CA GLY A 140 -18.45 7.89 10.21
C GLY A 140 -17.08 7.91 9.52
N LYS A 141 -16.28 6.86 9.72
CA LYS A 141 -14.96 6.69 9.08
C LYS A 141 -15.00 5.77 7.85
N ASN A 142 -16.14 5.14 7.55
CA ASN A 142 -16.28 4.20 6.46
C ASN A 142 -16.70 4.91 5.18
N ILE A 143 -16.05 4.58 4.07
CA ILE A 143 -16.50 4.99 2.74
C ILE A 143 -17.70 4.11 2.38
N VAL A 144 -18.89 4.70 2.24
CA VAL A 144 -20.11 3.97 1.86
C VAL A 144 -20.42 4.11 0.36
N HIS A 145 -19.88 5.16 -0.28
CA HIS A 145 -20.08 5.40 -1.70
C HIS A 145 -18.86 6.09 -2.30
N MET A 146 -18.52 5.76 -3.55
CA MET A 146 -17.46 6.38 -4.32
C MET A 146 -17.89 6.58 -5.77
N THR A 147 -17.54 7.73 -6.36
CA THR A 147 -17.72 7.99 -7.79
C THR A 147 -16.42 8.40 -8.44
N GLN A 148 -16.20 7.97 -9.70
CA GLN A 148 -15.09 8.40 -10.55
C GLN A 148 -15.52 8.36 -12.02
N GLY A 149 -15.68 9.53 -12.65
CA GLY A 149 -16.27 9.64 -13.96
C GLY A 149 -17.71 9.06 -13.97
N SER A 150 -17.96 8.08 -14.83
CA SER A 150 -19.23 7.33 -14.89
C SER A 150 -19.26 6.11 -13.96
N ASN A 151 -18.17 5.81 -13.26
CA ASN A 151 -18.12 4.67 -12.36
C ASN A 151 -18.64 5.03 -10.97
N GLU A 152 -19.43 4.11 -10.41
CA GLU A 152 -20.05 4.24 -9.11
C GLU A 152 -19.85 2.95 -8.30
N LEU A 153 -19.44 3.11 -7.03
CA LEU A 153 -19.26 2.00 -6.10
C LEU A 153 -20.02 2.27 -4.80
N HIS A 154 -20.78 1.28 -4.34
CA HIS A 154 -21.37 1.27 -3.01
C HIS A 154 -20.73 0.17 -2.17
N PHE A 155 -20.31 0.53 -0.96
CA PHE A 155 -19.61 -0.39 -0.04
C PHE A 155 -20.52 -0.78 1.12
N PHE A 156 -20.61 -2.06 1.37
CA PHE A 156 -21.41 -2.63 2.44
C PHE A 156 -20.53 -3.32 3.46
N TYR A 157 -20.82 -3.05 4.73
CA TYR A 157 -20.04 -3.52 5.86
C TYR A 157 -20.90 -4.43 6.74
N VAL A 158 -20.28 -5.46 7.29
CA VAL A 158 -20.87 -6.29 8.37
C VAL A 158 -20.41 -5.76 9.73
N ALA A 159 -20.79 -6.46 10.81
CA ALA A 159 -20.40 -6.10 12.17
C ALA A 159 -18.89 -5.79 12.28
N GLN A 160 -18.54 -4.89 13.21
CA GLN A 160 -17.17 -4.41 13.44
C GLN A 160 -16.58 -3.63 12.24
N ASN A 161 -17.43 -3.00 11.41
CA ASN A 161 -17.01 -2.22 10.23
C ASN A 161 -16.14 -3.01 9.22
N LYS A 162 -16.36 -4.33 9.13
CA LYS A 162 -15.61 -5.16 8.17
C LYS A 162 -16.29 -5.09 6.80
N PRO A 163 -15.58 -4.67 5.71
CA PRO A 163 -16.15 -4.64 4.37
C PRO A 163 -16.54 -6.05 3.93
N ALA A 164 -17.72 -6.22 3.33
CA ALA A 164 -18.25 -7.51 2.91
C ALA A 164 -18.59 -7.57 1.43
N VAL A 165 -19.24 -6.52 0.91
CA VAL A 165 -19.72 -6.45 -0.47
C VAL A 165 -19.39 -5.09 -1.04
N VAL A 166 -19.06 -5.04 -2.32
CA VAL A 166 -19.05 -3.83 -3.13
C VAL A 166 -20.01 -4.01 -4.31
N VAL A 167 -20.81 -2.99 -4.59
CA VAL A 167 -21.61 -2.92 -5.81
C VAL A 167 -20.91 -1.94 -6.74
N TYR A 168 -20.44 -2.42 -7.89
CA TYR A 168 -19.79 -1.63 -8.93
C TYR A 168 -20.72 -1.48 -10.13
N ASN A 169 -21.15 -0.26 -10.43
CA ASN A 169 -22.08 0.06 -11.52
C ASN A 169 -23.31 -0.88 -11.51
N GLY A 170 -23.91 -1.08 -10.34
CA GLY A 170 -25.09 -1.95 -10.15
C GLY A 170 -24.79 -3.44 -10.02
N THR A 171 -23.56 -3.89 -10.25
CA THR A 171 -23.19 -5.31 -10.15
C THR A 171 -22.52 -5.61 -8.78
N PRO A 172 -23.07 -6.56 -7.99
CA PRO A 172 -22.53 -6.91 -6.68
C PRO A 172 -21.33 -7.87 -6.77
N TYR A 173 -20.35 -7.63 -5.88
CA TYR A 173 -19.16 -8.45 -5.70
C TYR A 173 -18.91 -8.66 -4.21
N SER A 174 -18.40 -9.83 -3.83
CA SER A 174 -18.10 -10.19 -2.44
C SER A 174 -16.60 -10.20 -2.18
N TYR A 175 -16.18 -9.71 -1.01
CA TYR A 175 -14.79 -9.76 -0.56
C TYR A 175 -14.47 -11.10 0.09
N VAL A 176 -13.35 -11.70 -0.30
CA VAL A 176 -12.72 -12.84 0.41
C VAL A 176 -11.59 -12.31 1.26
N LYS A 177 -11.52 -12.77 2.52
CA LYS A 177 -10.50 -12.35 3.47
C LYS A 177 -9.67 -13.53 3.94
N ASN A 178 -8.40 -13.25 4.30
CA ASN A 178 -7.56 -14.17 5.03
C ASN A 178 -7.90 -14.16 6.54
N LEU A 179 -7.17 -14.96 7.32
CA LEU A 179 -7.36 -15.04 8.78
C LEU A 179 -7.02 -13.73 9.50
N GLN A 180 -6.16 -12.89 8.93
CA GLN A 180 -5.80 -11.57 9.46
C GLN A 180 -6.87 -10.52 9.17
N GLY A 181 -7.80 -10.82 8.24
CA GLY A 181 -8.87 -9.91 7.84
C GLY A 181 -8.56 -9.09 6.58
N ASP A 182 -7.42 -9.33 5.93
CA ASP A 182 -7.05 -8.66 4.68
C ASP A 182 -7.89 -9.19 3.52
N ILE A 183 -8.29 -8.32 2.60
CA ILE A 183 -9.01 -8.71 1.39
C ILE A 183 -8.01 -9.35 0.43
N VAL A 184 -8.17 -10.64 0.14
CA VAL A 184 -7.29 -11.41 -0.75
C VAL A 184 -7.91 -11.72 -2.10
N ALA A 185 -9.22 -11.59 -2.24
CA ALA A 185 -9.90 -11.73 -3.53
C ALA A 185 -11.27 -11.02 -3.55
N ILE A 186 -11.77 -10.81 -4.77
CA ILE A 186 -13.13 -10.34 -5.05
C ILE A 186 -13.81 -11.40 -5.91
N LEU A 187 -15.03 -11.79 -5.54
CA LEU A 187 -15.85 -12.77 -6.25
C LEU A 187 -17.06 -12.13 -6.90
N ASP A 188 -17.44 -12.62 -8.07
CA ASP A 188 -18.73 -12.32 -8.70
C ASP A 188 -19.90 -13.08 -8.02
N SER A 189 -21.13 -12.91 -8.55
CA SER A 189 -22.34 -13.59 -8.05
C SER A 189 -22.29 -15.12 -8.23
N ASN A 190 -21.49 -15.63 -9.17
CA ASN A 190 -21.28 -17.05 -9.44
C ASN A 190 -20.14 -17.63 -8.60
N LYS A 191 -19.55 -16.84 -7.71
CA LYS A 191 -18.38 -17.19 -6.88
C LYS A 191 -17.09 -17.40 -7.66
N ASN A 192 -16.99 -16.90 -8.91
CA ASN A 192 -15.72 -16.86 -9.63
C ASN A 192 -14.85 -15.73 -9.11
N VAL A 193 -13.57 -15.97 -9.02
CA VAL A 193 -12.59 -14.92 -8.65
C VAL A 193 -12.41 -13.97 -9.83
N VAL A 194 -12.80 -12.71 -9.66
CA VAL A 194 -12.62 -11.65 -10.66
C VAL A 194 -11.38 -10.79 -10.40
N ILE A 195 -10.97 -10.66 -9.15
CA ILE A 195 -9.73 -9.98 -8.75
C ILE A 195 -9.07 -10.81 -7.65
N ARG A 196 -7.74 -10.94 -7.71
CA ARG A 196 -6.92 -11.52 -6.65
C ARG A 196 -5.87 -10.51 -6.23
N TYR A 197 -5.68 -10.37 -4.92
CA TYR A 197 -4.64 -9.54 -4.32
C TYR A 197 -3.52 -10.44 -3.80
N HIS A 198 -2.29 -10.04 -4.04
CA HIS A 198 -1.10 -10.63 -3.44
C HIS A 198 -0.72 -9.77 -2.23
N ALA A 199 -0.55 -10.39 -1.08
CA ALA A 199 -0.11 -9.73 0.15
C ALA A 199 1.41 -9.55 0.15
#